data_9c965f22150916d75f1b3cd2c091cdfe
#
_entry.id   9c965f22150916d75f1b3cd2c091cdfe
#
_cell.length_a   1.000
_cell.length_b   1.000
_cell.length_c   1.000
_cell.angle_alpha   90.00
_cell.angle_beta   90.00
_cell.angle_gamma   90.00
#
_symmetry.space_group_name_H-M   'P 1'
#
loop_
_entity.id
_entity.type
_entity.pdbx_description
1 polymer ?
#
loop_
_entity_poly.entity_id
_entity_poly.type
_entity_poly.pdbx_seq_one_letter_code
_entity_poly.pdbx_strand_id
1 'polypeptide(L)'
;MKEEARIFYKNASPYKPTYYWIDVEEETMSNMEEGVQAFLAELKRLGAEKVGLYIGAYFMLEQEVSTKNFDAVWIPAYGTDSGYYEALPNTEIDYDLHQYTSQGSLPGFDNILDLNQINPEKNKRKTFEKLFGKIKQKPTKNKKTTSTSSSSSQ
;
A
#
# COMPACT_ATOMS: atom_id res chain seq x y z
N MET A 1 -16.89 -15.65 3.74
CA MET A 1 -15.64 -15.12 4.32
C MET A 1 -14.49 -16.12 4.45
N LYS A 2 -14.58 -17.19 5.28
CA LYS A 2 -13.42 -18.12 5.41
C LYS A 2 -13.11 -18.88 4.12
N GLU A 3 -14.10 -19.30 3.34
CA GLU A 3 -13.88 -19.98 2.05
C GLU A 3 -13.26 -19.04 1.03
N GLU A 4 -13.71 -17.82 0.95
CA GLU A 4 -13.14 -16.77 0.09
C GLU A 4 -11.69 -16.48 0.46
N ALA A 5 -11.37 -16.39 1.77
CA ALA A 5 -10.00 -16.25 2.24
C ALA A 5 -9.09 -17.42 1.80
N ARG A 6 -9.61 -18.65 1.80
CA ARG A 6 -8.88 -19.84 1.31
C ARG A 6 -8.61 -19.79 -0.18
N ILE A 7 -9.63 -19.40 -0.96
CA ILE A 7 -9.51 -19.24 -2.42
C ILE A 7 -8.50 -18.15 -2.74
N PHE A 8 -8.62 -16.99 -2.06
CA PHE A 8 -7.70 -15.87 -2.24
C PHE A 8 -6.25 -16.28 -1.90
N TYR A 9 -6.04 -16.87 -0.73
CA TYR A 9 -4.70 -17.32 -0.31
C TYR A 9 -4.11 -18.36 -1.27
N LYS A 10 -4.89 -19.35 -1.70
CA LYS A 10 -4.47 -20.37 -2.65
C LYS A 10 -3.98 -19.76 -3.97
N ASN A 11 -4.66 -18.71 -4.46
CA ASN A 11 -4.32 -18.08 -5.73
C ASN A 11 -3.14 -17.10 -5.59
N ALA A 12 -3.01 -16.39 -4.47
CA ALA A 12 -2.00 -15.36 -4.27
C ALA A 12 -0.67 -15.90 -3.71
N SER A 13 -0.69 -16.89 -2.83
CA SER A 13 0.50 -17.39 -2.11
C SER A 13 1.63 -17.91 -3.01
N PRO A 14 1.38 -18.52 -4.19
CA PRO A 14 2.45 -18.94 -5.09
C PRO A 14 3.36 -17.79 -5.57
N TYR A 15 2.83 -16.57 -5.61
CA TYR A 15 3.55 -15.35 -6.02
C TYR A 15 4.33 -14.70 -4.88
N LYS A 16 4.22 -15.20 -3.64
CA LYS A 16 4.93 -14.71 -2.44
C LYS A 16 4.76 -13.21 -2.22
N PRO A 17 3.53 -12.69 -2.16
CA PRO A 17 3.30 -11.25 -1.97
C PRO A 17 3.83 -10.79 -0.62
N THR A 18 4.31 -9.54 -0.55
CA THR A 18 4.72 -8.92 0.73
C THR A 18 3.51 -8.66 1.62
N TYR A 19 2.38 -8.27 1.02
CA TYR A 19 1.10 -8.05 1.67
C TYR A 19 -0.02 -8.76 0.93
N TYR A 20 -0.97 -9.27 1.70
CA TYR A 20 -2.28 -9.68 1.22
C TYR A 20 -3.24 -8.54 1.57
N TRP A 21 -3.81 -7.87 0.57
CA TRP A 21 -4.76 -6.78 0.79
C TRP A 21 -6.19 -7.30 0.73
N ILE A 22 -6.96 -7.03 1.78
CA ILE A 22 -8.41 -7.27 1.79
C ILE A 22 -9.06 -5.98 1.31
N ASP A 23 -9.82 -6.09 0.24
CA ASP A 23 -10.59 -5.01 -0.37
C ASP A 23 -12.02 -5.04 0.17
N VAL A 24 -12.45 -3.95 0.80
CA VAL A 24 -13.75 -3.84 1.48
C VAL A 24 -14.44 -2.56 1.03
N GLU A 25 -15.26 -2.67 -0.01
CA GLU A 25 -15.92 -1.53 -0.64
C GLU A 25 -17.45 -1.63 -0.63
N GLU A 26 -18.00 -2.83 -0.43
CA GLU A 26 -19.43 -3.09 -0.48
C GLU A 26 -19.92 -3.86 0.75
N GLU A 27 -21.16 -3.57 1.16
CA GLU A 27 -21.84 -4.36 2.20
C GLU A 27 -22.28 -5.71 1.61
N THR A 28 -21.57 -6.76 1.98
CA THR A 28 -21.85 -8.14 1.52
C THR A 28 -22.49 -8.99 2.58
N MET A 29 -22.62 -8.48 3.82
CA MET A 29 -23.25 -9.15 4.95
C MET A 29 -23.67 -8.16 6.02
N SER A 30 -24.60 -8.57 6.88
CA SER A 30 -25.16 -7.74 7.93
C SER A 30 -24.19 -7.36 9.07
N ASN A 31 -23.06 -8.07 9.20
CA ASN A 31 -22.02 -7.76 10.18
C ASN A 31 -20.66 -7.77 9.47
N MET A 32 -20.31 -6.64 8.88
CA MET A 32 -19.09 -6.48 8.11
C MET A 32 -17.84 -6.65 8.98
N GLU A 33 -17.82 -6.13 10.22
CA GLU A 33 -16.69 -6.30 11.13
C GLU A 33 -16.39 -7.78 11.39
N GLU A 34 -17.38 -8.58 11.76
CA GLU A 34 -17.19 -10.01 12.00
C GLU A 34 -16.66 -10.72 10.74
N GLY A 35 -17.22 -10.41 9.58
CA GLY A 35 -16.80 -10.97 8.31
C GLY A 35 -15.36 -10.66 7.94
N VAL A 36 -14.98 -9.39 8.05
CA VAL A 36 -13.62 -8.88 7.74
C VAL A 36 -12.60 -9.48 8.72
N GLN A 37 -12.88 -9.53 10.02
CA GLN A 37 -12.00 -10.15 11.01
C GLN A 37 -11.88 -11.66 10.81
N ALA A 38 -12.95 -12.35 10.42
CA ALA A 38 -12.91 -13.78 10.11
C ALA A 38 -12.07 -14.08 8.87
N PHE A 39 -12.12 -13.21 7.85
CA PHE A 39 -11.29 -13.30 6.65
C PHE A 39 -9.80 -13.10 7.01
N LEU A 40 -9.49 -12.03 7.75
CA LEU A 40 -8.15 -11.75 8.26
C LEU A 40 -7.57 -12.92 9.07
N ALA A 41 -8.34 -13.44 10.03
CA ALA A 41 -7.92 -14.56 10.87
C ALA A 41 -7.62 -15.81 10.05
N GLU A 42 -8.42 -16.11 9.03
CA GLU A 42 -8.19 -17.24 8.14
C GLU A 42 -6.95 -17.05 7.28
N LEU A 43 -6.69 -15.85 6.73
CA LEU A 43 -5.45 -15.56 6.00
C LEU A 43 -4.20 -15.77 6.89
N LYS A 44 -4.23 -15.27 8.12
CA LYS A 44 -3.15 -15.47 9.10
C LYS A 44 -2.94 -16.93 9.43
N ARG A 45 -4.02 -17.69 9.63
CA ARG A 45 -3.98 -19.14 9.87
C ARG A 45 -3.35 -19.92 8.70
N LEU A 46 -3.58 -19.46 7.46
CA LEU A 46 -3.03 -20.07 6.24
C LEU A 46 -1.55 -19.71 6.01
N GLY A 47 -1.00 -18.74 6.72
CA GLY A 47 0.40 -18.35 6.64
C GLY A 47 0.65 -16.97 6.01
N ALA A 48 -0.38 -16.12 5.81
CA ALA A 48 -0.17 -14.74 5.43
C ALA A 48 0.54 -13.97 6.56
N GLU A 49 1.81 -13.60 6.34
CA GLU A 49 2.59 -12.89 7.36
C GLU A 49 2.08 -11.46 7.57
N LYS A 50 1.73 -10.77 6.47
CA LYS A 50 1.24 -9.40 6.50
C LYS A 50 -0.06 -9.27 5.73
N VAL A 51 -1.06 -8.68 6.37
CA VAL A 51 -2.38 -8.44 5.77
C VAL A 51 -2.72 -6.97 5.94
N GLY A 52 -3.01 -6.30 4.83
CA GLY A 52 -3.48 -4.94 4.78
C GLY A 52 -4.98 -4.87 4.53
N LEU A 53 -5.58 -3.75 4.88
CA LEU A 53 -6.97 -3.42 4.63
C LEU A 53 -7.05 -2.24 3.66
N TYR A 54 -7.74 -2.43 2.53
CA TYR A 54 -8.19 -1.34 1.67
C TYR A 54 -9.67 -1.09 1.95
N ILE A 55 -10.01 0.13 2.36
CA ILE A 55 -11.37 0.50 2.76
C ILE A 55 -11.57 2.01 2.70
N GLY A 56 -12.73 2.45 2.23
CA GLY A 56 -13.14 3.85 2.30
C GLY A 56 -13.37 4.31 3.74
N ALA A 57 -12.85 5.50 4.10
CA ALA A 57 -12.95 6.02 5.47
C ALA A 57 -14.41 6.15 5.96
N TYR A 58 -15.32 6.61 5.09
CA TYR A 58 -16.74 6.69 5.41
C TYR A 58 -17.37 5.30 5.60
N PHE A 59 -17.11 4.38 4.67
CA PHE A 59 -17.64 3.02 4.74
C PHE A 59 -17.15 2.27 5.99
N MET A 60 -15.88 2.48 6.35
CA MET A 60 -15.31 1.89 7.57
C MET A 60 -16.05 2.35 8.83
N LEU A 61 -16.37 3.65 8.94
CA LEU A 61 -17.12 4.20 10.06
C LEU A 61 -18.57 3.70 10.07
N GLU A 62 -19.23 3.69 8.92
CA GLU A 62 -20.61 3.23 8.77
C GLU A 62 -20.78 1.75 9.13
N GLN A 63 -19.83 0.91 8.73
CA GLN A 63 -19.84 -0.54 8.96
C GLN A 63 -19.07 -0.96 10.23
N GLU A 64 -18.60 0.02 11.02
CA GLU A 64 -17.85 -0.19 12.27
C GLU A 64 -16.64 -1.14 12.14
N VAL A 65 -15.99 -1.16 10.96
CA VAL A 65 -14.85 -2.05 10.69
C VAL A 65 -13.60 -1.56 11.41
N SER A 66 -13.00 -2.42 12.23
CA SER A 66 -11.77 -2.10 12.98
C SER A 66 -10.51 -2.36 12.17
N THR A 67 -9.58 -1.40 12.20
CA THR A 67 -8.25 -1.54 11.59
C THR A 67 -7.22 -2.20 12.51
N LYS A 68 -7.57 -2.46 13.78
CA LYS A 68 -6.63 -2.81 14.86
C LYS A 68 -5.73 -4.01 14.58
N ASN A 69 -6.24 -5.00 13.88
CA ASN A 69 -5.52 -6.26 13.65
C ASN A 69 -4.81 -6.33 12.28
N PHE A 70 -4.88 -5.25 11.51
CA PHE A 70 -4.24 -5.15 10.20
C PHE A 70 -2.81 -4.61 10.31
N ASP A 71 -1.93 -5.09 9.44
CA ASP A 71 -0.53 -4.64 9.39
C ASP A 71 -0.36 -3.31 8.65
N ALA A 72 -1.32 -2.95 7.79
CA ALA A 72 -1.35 -1.69 7.05
C ALA A 72 -2.77 -1.32 6.64
N VAL A 73 -3.01 -0.02 6.45
CA VAL A 73 -4.30 0.53 6.00
C VAL A 73 -4.08 1.37 4.76
N TRP A 74 -4.92 1.16 3.75
CA TRP A 74 -4.93 1.87 2.48
C TRP A 74 -6.32 2.48 2.26
N ILE A 75 -6.37 3.79 2.09
CA ILE A 75 -7.62 4.54 2.01
C ILE A 75 -7.76 5.21 0.63
N PRO A 76 -8.87 5.00 -0.10
CA PRO A 76 -9.23 5.83 -1.24
C PRO A 76 -9.83 7.16 -0.78
N ALA A 77 -9.37 8.26 -1.37
CA ALA A 77 -9.98 9.59 -1.23
C ALA A 77 -9.57 10.45 -2.41
N TYR A 78 -10.44 10.57 -3.40
CA TYR A 78 -10.12 11.08 -4.73
C TYR A 78 -10.34 12.59 -4.89
N GLY A 79 -11.07 13.25 -3.96
CA GLY A 79 -11.51 14.61 -4.17
C GLY A 79 -12.43 14.71 -5.38
N THR A 80 -12.04 15.48 -6.40
CA THR A 80 -12.78 15.56 -7.69
C THR A 80 -12.40 14.48 -8.69
N ASP A 81 -11.45 13.61 -8.33
CA ASP A 81 -10.88 12.56 -9.18
C ASP A 81 -10.29 13.08 -10.49
N SER A 82 -9.55 14.17 -10.40
CA SER A 82 -8.98 14.89 -11.55
C SER A 82 -7.76 14.23 -12.19
N GLY A 83 -7.27 13.12 -11.67
CA GLY A 83 -6.00 12.50 -12.07
C GLY A 83 -4.78 13.04 -11.33
N TYR A 84 -4.96 14.04 -10.47
CA TYR A 84 -3.90 14.68 -9.68
C TYR A 84 -4.18 14.57 -8.19
N TYR A 85 -3.10 14.66 -7.40
CA TYR A 85 -3.24 14.78 -5.96
C TYR A 85 -3.84 16.14 -5.58
N GLU A 86 -4.95 16.11 -4.85
CA GLU A 86 -5.67 17.32 -4.45
C GLU A 86 -5.50 17.63 -2.96
N ALA A 87 -5.80 16.67 -2.09
CA ALA A 87 -5.77 16.86 -0.65
C ALA A 87 -5.57 15.53 0.11
N LEU A 88 -5.20 15.63 1.38
CA LEU A 88 -5.22 14.49 2.30
C LEU A 88 -6.65 14.00 2.55
N PRO A 89 -6.84 12.70 2.82
CA PRO A 89 -8.11 12.19 3.33
C PRO A 89 -8.54 12.94 4.59
N ASN A 90 -9.78 13.37 4.64
CA ASN A 90 -10.36 13.95 5.86
C ASN A 90 -10.80 12.80 6.79
N THR A 91 -9.88 12.31 7.61
CA THR A 91 -10.11 11.18 8.49
C THR A 91 -9.15 11.17 9.67
N GLU A 92 -9.62 10.68 10.82
CA GLU A 92 -8.81 10.39 12.01
C GLU A 92 -8.20 8.97 11.98
N ILE A 93 -8.43 8.21 10.91
CA ILE A 93 -7.89 6.86 10.75
C ILE A 93 -6.40 6.94 10.51
N ASP A 94 -5.63 6.12 11.25
CA ASP A 94 -4.21 5.93 10.97
C ASP A 94 -4.03 5.05 9.73
N TYR A 95 -3.69 5.66 8.59
CA TYR A 95 -3.47 4.96 7.33
C TYR A 95 -2.01 5.04 6.86
N ASP A 96 -1.59 4.09 6.05
CA ASP A 96 -0.24 4.01 5.49
C ASP A 96 -0.18 4.50 4.04
N LEU A 97 -1.22 4.21 3.25
CA LEU A 97 -1.30 4.48 1.83
C LEU A 97 -2.61 5.17 1.48
N HIS A 98 -2.52 6.18 0.63
CA HIS A 98 -3.65 6.95 0.11
C HIS A 98 -3.75 6.76 -1.40
N GLN A 99 -4.85 6.18 -1.88
CA GLN A 99 -5.21 6.19 -3.29
C GLN A 99 -5.91 7.52 -3.58
N TYR A 100 -5.22 8.41 -4.28
CA TYR A 100 -5.67 9.79 -4.42
C TYR A 100 -6.41 10.06 -5.73
N THR A 101 -6.39 9.12 -6.68
CA THR A 101 -7.16 9.20 -7.92
C THR A 101 -7.31 7.83 -8.57
N SER A 102 -8.41 7.63 -9.30
CA SER A 102 -8.63 6.52 -10.23
C SER A 102 -8.41 6.90 -11.69
N GLN A 103 -8.06 8.18 -11.97
CA GLN A 103 -7.92 8.77 -13.30
C GLN A 103 -6.47 9.17 -13.62
N GLY A 104 -5.51 8.54 -12.97
CA GLY A 104 -4.09 8.86 -13.15
C GLY A 104 -3.58 8.50 -14.54
N SER A 105 -2.59 9.26 -15.01
CA SER A 105 -1.88 9.01 -16.26
C SER A 105 -0.40 8.81 -16.01
N LEU A 106 0.19 7.84 -16.69
CA LEU A 106 1.61 7.55 -16.59
C LEU A 106 2.24 7.52 -18.00
N PRO A 107 3.36 8.21 -18.23
CA PRO A 107 4.03 8.17 -19.53
C PRO A 107 4.35 6.74 -19.97
N GLY A 108 3.94 6.38 -21.18
CA GLY A 108 4.14 5.04 -21.75
C GLY A 108 3.06 4.01 -21.37
N PHE A 109 1.97 4.45 -20.75
CA PHE A 109 0.80 3.64 -20.46
C PHE A 109 -0.45 4.33 -21.00
N ASP A 110 -1.22 3.65 -21.86
CA ASP A 110 -2.30 4.28 -22.64
C ASP A 110 -3.64 4.32 -21.91
N ASN A 111 -3.75 3.66 -20.74
CA ASN A 111 -4.97 3.64 -19.94
C ASN A 111 -4.83 4.48 -18.68
N ILE A 112 -5.97 4.79 -18.05
CA ILE A 112 -6.01 5.37 -16.72
C ILE A 112 -5.54 4.36 -15.67
N LEU A 113 -4.98 4.88 -14.58
CA LEU A 113 -4.42 4.10 -13.47
C LEU A 113 -4.83 4.71 -12.14
N ASP A 114 -4.97 3.84 -11.15
CA ASP A 114 -5.01 4.26 -9.76
C ASP A 114 -3.64 4.73 -9.32
N LEU A 115 -3.55 5.95 -8.81
CA LEU A 115 -2.31 6.49 -8.28
C LEU A 115 -2.38 6.65 -6.77
N ASN A 116 -1.26 6.33 -6.15
CA ASN A 116 -1.16 6.24 -4.71
C ASN A 116 0.03 7.03 -4.17
N GLN A 117 -0.09 7.49 -2.93
CA GLN A 117 1.02 8.04 -2.17
C GLN A 117 1.05 7.49 -0.75
N ILE A 118 2.25 7.43 -0.18
CA ILE A 118 2.42 7.15 1.24
C ILE A 118 1.88 8.33 2.03
N ASN A 119 1.23 8.05 3.16
CA ASN A 119 0.77 9.09 4.08
C ASN A 119 1.93 10.07 4.39
N PRO A 120 1.82 11.35 4.02
CA PRO A 120 2.90 12.33 4.20
C PRO A 120 3.19 12.68 5.66
N GLU A 121 2.28 12.37 6.59
CA GLU A 121 2.46 12.56 8.03
C GLU A 121 3.32 11.46 8.66
N LYS A 122 3.54 10.34 7.95
CA LYS A 122 4.40 9.24 8.36
C LYS A 122 5.84 9.40 7.84
N ASN A 123 6.78 8.71 8.45
CA ASN A 123 8.13 8.62 7.92
C ASN A 123 8.12 7.86 6.58
N LYS A 124 8.25 8.59 5.48
CA LYS A 124 8.12 8.11 4.11
C LYS A 124 8.96 6.87 3.81
N ARG A 125 10.23 6.87 4.23
CA ARG A 125 11.15 5.76 4.00
C ARG A 125 10.75 4.52 4.79
N LYS A 126 10.46 4.67 6.08
CA LYS A 126 10.05 3.55 6.93
C LYS A 126 8.75 2.93 6.44
N THR A 127 7.77 3.76 6.07
CA THR A 127 6.49 3.29 5.56
C THR A 127 6.66 2.60 4.22
N PHE A 128 7.49 3.14 3.31
CA PHE A 128 7.82 2.48 2.05
C PHE A 128 8.47 1.11 2.29
N GLU A 129 9.48 1.04 3.16
CA GLU A 129 10.16 -0.22 3.48
C GLU A 129 9.23 -1.24 4.18
N LYS A 130 8.28 -0.76 4.99
CA LYS A 130 7.22 -1.58 5.61
C LYS A 130 6.33 -2.21 4.56
N LEU A 131 5.87 -1.43 3.57
CA LEU A 131 4.90 -1.85 2.56
C LEU A 131 5.52 -2.66 1.42
N PHE A 132 6.69 -2.25 0.94
CA PHE A 132 7.28 -2.74 -0.31
C PHE A 132 8.64 -3.42 -0.15
N GLY A 133 9.17 -3.44 1.07
CA GLY A 133 10.50 -4.00 1.36
C GLY A 133 11.64 -2.99 1.19
N LYS A 134 12.83 -3.40 1.59
CA LYS A 134 14.03 -2.52 1.57
C LYS A 134 14.43 -2.16 0.14
N ILE A 135 14.70 -0.88 -0.10
CA ILE A 135 15.25 -0.39 -1.35
C ILE A 135 16.68 -0.93 -1.49
N LYS A 136 16.92 -1.79 -2.49
CA LYS A 136 18.28 -2.22 -2.85
C LYS A 136 19.00 -1.02 -3.43
N GLN A 137 19.97 -0.45 -2.69
CA GLN A 137 20.85 0.57 -3.25
C GLN A 137 21.71 -0.06 -4.35
N LYS A 138 21.67 0.51 -5.56
CA LYS A 138 22.67 0.17 -6.58
C LYS A 138 24.04 0.55 -6.04
N PRO A 139 25.08 -0.31 -6.15
CA PRO A 139 26.43 0.05 -5.74
C PRO A 139 26.86 1.30 -6.53
N THR A 140 27.15 2.37 -5.80
CA THR A 140 27.76 3.59 -6.37
C THR A 140 29.12 3.20 -6.91
N LYS A 141 29.29 3.23 -8.24
CA LYS A 141 30.63 3.14 -8.85
C LYS A 141 31.42 4.35 -8.37
N ASN A 142 32.32 4.14 -7.41
CA ASN A 142 33.31 5.15 -7.03
C ASN A 142 34.09 5.55 -8.29
N LYS A 143 33.87 6.76 -8.77
CA LYS A 143 34.79 7.40 -9.74
C LYS A 143 36.12 7.57 -9.02
N LYS A 144 37.08 6.72 -9.38
CA LYS A 144 38.48 6.88 -9.00
C LYS A 144 38.98 8.17 -9.67
N THR A 145 39.09 9.23 -8.89
CA THR A 145 39.75 10.47 -9.33
C THR A 145 41.22 10.18 -9.46
N THR A 146 41.70 10.00 -10.69
CA THR A 146 43.13 10.00 -11.02
C THR A 146 43.63 11.43 -10.88
N SER A 147 44.31 11.73 -9.78
CA SER A 147 45.10 12.94 -9.65
C SER A 147 46.35 12.81 -10.51
N THR A 148 46.38 13.48 -11.63
CA THR A 148 47.60 13.72 -12.42
C THR A 148 48.40 14.81 -11.71
N SER A 149 49.46 14.41 -11.03
CA SER A 149 50.48 15.32 -10.56
C SER A 149 51.34 15.74 -11.75
N SER A 150 51.20 16.97 -12.22
CA SER A 150 52.15 17.61 -13.12
C SER A 150 53.32 18.16 -12.30
N SER A 151 54.45 17.47 -12.33
CA SER A 151 55.74 18.02 -11.91
C SER A 151 56.28 18.89 -13.05
N SER A 152 56.33 20.19 -12.81
CA SER A 152 57.10 21.14 -13.60
C SER A 152 58.50 21.23 -13.00
N SER A 153 59.51 20.83 -13.80
CA SER A 153 60.91 21.17 -13.58
C SER A 153 61.35 22.18 -14.63
N GLN A 154 61.83 23.29 -14.14
CA GLN A 154 62.69 24.30 -14.77
C GLN A 154 62.25 24.85 -16.12
#